data_b5016444937b22cab173099cd8b25212
#
_entry.id   b5016444937b22cab173099cd8b25212
#
_cell.length_a   1.000
_cell.length_b   1.000
_cell.length_c   1.000
_cell.angle_alpha   90.00
_cell.angle_beta   90.00
_cell.angle_gamma   90.00
#
_symmetry.space_group_name_H-M   'P 1'
#
loop_
_entity.id
_entity.type
_entity.pdbx_description
1 polymer ?
#
loop_
_entity_poly.entity_id
_entity_poly.type
_entity_poly.pdbx_seq_one_letter_code
_entity_poly.pdbx_strand_id
1 'polypeptide(L)'
;MKNVILTGDRPTGRLHIGHYVGSLRERVRLQNTGKFDEIYIMIADAQALTDNAEHPEKVRSNVMEVALDYLACGIDPEKSTIFIQSTVPELTELTFYYMNLVTLSRLQRNPTVKAEIQLRNFETSIPVGFLTYPISQAADITAFGATAVPVGEDQAPMIEQCKEIVHKFNAVYGETLVEPEIVLPANKNCFRLPGLDGKAKMSKSLGNCIYLADEPAAIKEKVMSMYTDPDHIKVSDPGKVEGNTVFTYLDAFCREDQFAKYLPDYKNLDELKDHYRRGGLGDVKIKKFLINVLNEELAPIYERRKAWEGRKGEVREILRRGCEAAEKKAAQTLAAVRKAMQIDYFG
;
A
#
# COMPACT_ATOMS: atom_id res chain seq x y z
N MET A 1 21.23 15.36 8.46
CA MET A 1 19.81 15.36 8.01
C MET A 1 19.13 14.18 8.66
N LYS A 2 17.89 14.30 9.13
CA LYS A 2 17.14 13.16 9.68
C LYS A 2 16.71 12.21 8.57
N ASN A 3 16.72 10.91 8.86
CA ASN A 3 16.16 9.90 7.98
C ASN A 3 14.66 9.75 8.27
N VAL A 4 13.81 10.19 7.35
CA VAL A 4 12.37 10.25 7.54
C VAL A 4 11.66 9.39 6.49
N ILE A 5 10.75 8.52 6.93
CA ILE A 5 9.84 7.77 6.05
C ILE A 5 8.49 8.45 6.02
N LEU A 6 7.92 8.59 4.81
CA LEU A 6 6.48 8.76 4.61
C LEU A 6 5.95 7.64 3.74
N THR A 7 4.83 7.07 4.16
CA THR A 7 4.06 6.08 3.39
C THR A 7 2.58 6.16 3.78
N GLY A 8 1.70 5.52 3.04
CA GLY A 8 0.28 5.51 3.38
C GLY A 8 -0.58 4.73 2.41
N ASP A 9 -1.86 4.60 2.75
CA ASP A 9 -2.87 3.97 1.90
C ASP A 9 -4.17 4.78 1.89
N ARG A 10 -4.89 4.73 0.77
CA ARG A 10 -6.22 5.33 0.67
C ARG A 10 -7.26 4.45 1.36
N PRO A 11 -8.12 4.98 2.25
CA PRO A 11 -9.15 4.22 2.94
C PRO A 11 -10.37 3.97 2.05
N THR A 12 -10.17 3.29 0.93
CA THR A 12 -11.24 2.93 -0.03
C THR A 12 -11.86 1.57 0.25
N GLY A 13 -11.50 0.92 1.35
CA GLY A 13 -11.95 -0.39 1.84
C GLY A 13 -10.90 -1.01 2.74
N ARG A 14 -11.23 -2.15 3.38
CA ARG A 14 -10.29 -2.94 4.19
C ARG A 14 -9.05 -3.31 3.39
N LEU A 15 -7.92 -3.48 4.07
CA LEU A 15 -6.69 -3.92 3.41
C LEU A 15 -6.72 -5.44 3.18
N HIS A 16 -6.08 -5.87 2.09
CA HIS A 16 -6.00 -7.26 1.69
C HIS A 16 -4.55 -7.74 1.66
N ILE A 17 -4.34 -9.05 1.54
CA ILE A 17 -3.00 -9.65 1.59
C ILE A 17 -2.04 -9.10 0.51
N GLY A 18 -2.56 -8.55 -0.59
CA GLY A 18 -1.74 -7.83 -1.57
C GLY A 18 -1.11 -6.55 -1.01
N HIS A 19 -1.81 -5.80 -0.13
CA HIS A 19 -1.21 -4.66 0.59
C HIS A 19 -0.18 -5.15 1.61
N TYR A 20 -0.47 -6.28 2.27
CA TYR A 20 0.46 -6.85 3.26
C TYR A 20 1.80 -7.20 2.61
N VAL A 21 1.78 -7.99 1.56
CA VAL A 21 2.99 -8.43 0.87
C VAL A 21 3.68 -7.28 0.13
N GLY A 22 2.90 -6.44 -0.54
CA GLY A 22 3.44 -5.36 -1.37
C GLY A 22 4.00 -4.18 -0.58
N SER A 23 3.58 -3.99 0.69
CA SER A 23 3.90 -2.75 1.40
C SER A 23 3.97 -2.92 2.93
N LEU A 24 2.91 -3.42 3.60
CA LEU A 24 2.83 -3.38 5.06
C LEU A 24 3.93 -4.19 5.75
N ARG A 25 4.25 -5.37 5.24
CA ARG A 25 5.33 -6.22 5.77
C ARG A 25 6.69 -5.50 5.72
N GLU A 26 6.95 -4.76 4.64
CA GLU A 26 8.16 -3.96 4.49
C GLU A 26 8.16 -2.74 5.43
N ARG A 27 7.02 -2.07 5.61
CA ARG A 27 6.90 -0.96 6.58
C ARG A 27 7.23 -1.41 8.00
N VAL A 28 6.69 -2.55 8.43
CA VAL A 28 6.99 -3.14 9.74
C VAL A 28 8.47 -3.52 9.85
N ARG A 29 9.04 -4.07 8.77
CA ARG A 29 10.48 -4.38 8.74
C ARG A 29 11.32 -3.12 8.89
N LEU A 30 11.04 -2.07 8.12
CA LEU A 30 11.76 -0.79 8.17
C LEU A 30 11.63 -0.13 9.55
N GLN A 31 10.42 -0.12 10.13
CA GLN A 31 10.16 0.36 11.49
C GLN A 31 11.09 -0.29 12.52
N ASN A 32 11.32 -1.59 12.41
CA ASN A 32 12.08 -2.36 13.37
C ASN A 32 13.60 -2.35 13.11
N THR A 33 14.07 -1.73 12.02
CA THR A 33 15.50 -1.58 11.76
C THR A 33 16.20 -0.56 12.66
N GLY A 34 15.44 0.40 13.22
CA GLY A 34 15.98 1.54 13.98
C GLY A 34 16.83 2.52 13.13
N LYS A 35 16.75 2.44 11.80
CA LYS A 35 17.53 3.28 10.88
C LYS A 35 16.89 4.62 10.55
N PHE A 36 15.63 4.80 10.91
CA PHE A 36 14.84 5.99 10.61
C PHE A 36 14.52 6.73 11.89
N ASP A 37 14.74 8.04 11.87
CA ASP A 37 14.50 8.92 13.01
C ASP A 37 13.01 9.21 13.20
N GLU A 38 12.26 9.28 12.09
CA GLU A 38 10.81 9.55 12.08
C GLU A 38 10.15 8.68 11.01
N ILE A 39 8.99 8.12 11.34
CA ILE A 39 8.18 7.31 10.42
C ILE A 39 6.74 7.82 10.47
N TYR A 40 6.25 8.31 9.35
CA TYR A 40 4.89 8.79 9.17
C TYR A 40 4.11 7.82 8.29
N ILE A 41 2.95 7.36 8.78
CA ILE A 41 2.07 6.44 8.06
C ILE A 41 0.71 7.09 7.91
N MET A 42 0.41 7.54 6.71
CA MET A 42 -0.76 8.33 6.38
C MET A 42 -1.96 7.45 5.99
N ILE A 43 -3.12 7.77 6.51
CA ILE A 43 -4.40 7.34 5.99
C ILE A 43 -4.90 8.45 5.06
N ALA A 44 -4.75 8.24 3.75
CA ALA A 44 -4.93 9.26 2.72
C ALA A 44 -6.41 9.41 2.33
N ASP A 45 -7.21 9.95 3.24
CA ASP A 45 -8.66 10.11 3.07
C ASP A 45 -9.02 11.21 2.06
N ALA A 46 -8.33 12.35 2.08
CA ALA A 46 -8.53 13.41 1.11
C ALA A 46 -8.15 12.93 -0.31
N GLN A 47 -7.04 12.20 -0.43
CA GLN A 47 -6.63 11.58 -1.69
C GLN A 47 -7.66 10.53 -2.18
N ALA A 48 -8.32 9.82 -1.27
CA ALA A 48 -9.34 8.85 -1.62
C ALA A 48 -10.59 9.49 -2.24
N LEU A 49 -10.86 10.76 -1.95
CA LEU A 49 -12.01 11.48 -2.52
C LEU A 49 -11.81 11.82 -4.01
N THR A 50 -10.61 11.78 -4.55
CA THR A 50 -10.36 12.08 -5.98
C THR A 50 -11.13 11.16 -6.94
N ASP A 51 -11.49 9.96 -6.47
CA ASP A 51 -12.26 8.96 -7.20
C ASP A 51 -13.44 8.37 -6.41
N ASN A 52 -13.74 8.93 -5.23
CA ASN A 52 -14.87 8.55 -4.38
C ASN A 52 -15.63 9.79 -3.84
N ALA A 53 -15.63 10.90 -4.59
CA ALA A 53 -16.25 12.15 -4.14
C ALA A 53 -17.77 12.01 -3.86
N GLU A 54 -18.45 11.15 -4.61
CA GLU A 54 -19.88 10.88 -4.45
C GLU A 54 -20.20 9.93 -3.27
N HIS A 55 -19.17 9.31 -2.67
CA HIS A 55 -19.30 8.31 -1.61
C HIS A 55 -18.37 8.59 -0.42
N PRO A 56 -18.45 9.78 0.21
CA PRO A 56 -17.58 10.16 1.33
C PRO A 56 -17.78 9.29 2.57
N GLU A 57 -18.97 8.72 2.77
CA GLU A 57 -19.29 7.78 3.84
C GLU A 57 -18.45 6.50 3.75
N LYS A 58 -18.16 6.05 2.55
CA LYS A 58 -17.28 4.90 2.29
C LYS A 58 -15.84 5.21 2.76
N VAL A 59 -15.31 6.39 2.43
CA VAL A 59 -13.99 6.82 2.86
C VAL A 59 -13.95 6.91 4.38
N ARG A 60 -14.92 7.63 4.99
CA ARG A 60 -15.02 7.81 6.43
C ARG A 60 -15.08 6.49 7.21
N SER A 61 -15.88 5.53 6.76
CA SER A 61 -16.03 4.24 7.44
C SER A 61 -14.76 3.40 7.39
N ASN A 62 -13.95 3.56 6.33
CA ASN A 62 -12.74 2.78 6.14
C ASN A 62 -11.49 3.37 6.81
N VAL A 63 -11.50 4.60 7.31
CA VAL A 63 -10.36 5.17 8.07
C VAL A 63 -10.04 4.29 9.29
N MET A 64 -11.05 3.94 10.08
CA MET A 64 -10.85 3.07 11.26
C MET A 64 -10.43 1.66 10.85
N GLU A 65 -10.99 1.10 9.76
CA GLU A 65 -10.65 -0.23 9.27
C GLU A 65 -9.16 -0.30 8.85
N VAL A 66 -8.66 0.72 8.15
CA VAL A 66 -7.25 0.81 7.75
C VAL A 66 -6.33 0.98 8.96
N ALA A 67 -6.71 1.79 9.95
CA ALA A 67 -5.95 1.93 11.19
C ALA A 67 -5.83 0.61 11.95
N LEU A 68 -6.94 -0.14 12.05
CA LEU A 68 -6.95 -1.47 12.66
C LEU A 68 -6.06 -2.45 11.89
N ASP A 69 -6.06 -2.42 10.56
CA ASP A 69 -5.21 -3.25 9.73
C ASP A 69 -3.72 -2.92 9.92
N TYR A 70 -3.35 -1.64 10.03
CA TYR A 70 -1.98 -1.22 10.31
C TYR A 70 -1.47 -1.78 11.65
N LEU A 71 -2.24 -1.57 12.70
CA LEU A 71 -1.89 -2.06 14.05
C LEU A 71 -1.86 -3.61 14.09
N ALA A 72 -2.78 -4.26 13.39
CA ALA A 72 -2.82 -5.71 13.27
C ALA A 72 -1.59 -6.28 12.57
N CYS A 73 -1.10 -5.60 11.53
CA CYS A 73 0.12 -6.00 10.82
C CYS A 73 1.39 -5.79 11.65
N GLY A 74 1.32 -5.04 12.74
CA GLY A 74 2.46 -4.80 13.63
C GLY A 74 3.10 -3.42 13.50
N ILE A 75 2.39 -2.46 12.91
CA ILE A 75 2.77 -1.05 13.05
C ILE A 75 2.63 -0.65 14.51
N ASP A 76 3.72 -0.18 15.08
CA ASP A 76 3.84 0.21 16.48
C ASP A 76 3.63 1.73 16.60
N PRO A 77 2.57 2.20 17.25
CA PRO A 77 2.28 3.63 17.37
C PRO A 77 3.28 4.41 18.23
N GLU A 78 4.15 3.71 18.97
CA GLU A 78 5.24 4.36 19.72
C GLU A 78 6.50 4.60 18.84
N LYS A 79 6.58 3.91 17.68
CA LYS A 79 7.69 4.04 16.71
C LYS A 79 7.28 4.78 15.44
N SER A 80 6.00 4.75 15.10
CA SER A 80 5.47 5.27 13.86
C SER A 80 4.26 6.16 14.13
N THR A 81 4.26 7.35 13.55
CA THR A 81 3.14 8.30 13.64
C THR A 81 2.07 7.93 12.62
N ILE A 82 0.93 7.39 13.07
CA ILE A 82 -0.22 7.09 12.21
C ILE A 82 -1.17 8.28 12.23
N PHE A 83 -1.48 8.87 11.07
CA PHE A 83 -2.31 10.06 10.98
C PHE A 83 -3.28 10.04 9.80
N ILE A 84 -4.27 10.92 9.82
CA ILE A 84 -5.30 11.08 8.78
C ILE A 84 -4.94 12.33 7.96
N GLN A 85 -4.84 12.20 6.65
CA GLN A 85 -4.39 13.26 5.74
C GLN A 85 -5.19 14.56 5.88
N SER A 86 -6.52 14.46 5.91
CA SER A 86 -7.39 15.66 5.97
C SER A 86 -7.31 16.46 7.26
N THR A 87 -6.65 15.92 8.30
CA THR A 87 -6.42 16.65 9.56
C THR A 87 -5.16 17.52 9.53
N VAL A 88 -4.44 17.54 8.43
CA VAL A 88 -3.22 18.32 8.24
C VAL A 88 -3.45 19.33 7.11
N PRO A 89 -4.05 20.49 7.39
CA PRO A 89 -4.46 21.47 6.37
C PRO A 89 -3.27 22.07 5.57
N GLU A 90 -2.07 22.05 6.15
CA GLU A 90 -0.83 22.50 5.53
C GLU A 90 -0.55 21.79 4.20
N LEU A 91 -0.95 20.53 4.06
CA LEU A 91 -0.79 19.74 2.83
C LEU A 91 -1.56 20.36 1.67
N THR A 92 -2.74 20.93 1.95
CA THR A 92 -3.56 21.60 0.93
C THR A 92 -2.90 22.90 0.49
N GLU A 93 -2.35 23.68 1.40
CA GLU A 93 -1.65 24.92 1.09
C GLU A 93 -0.37 24.69 0.28
N LEU A 94 0.45 23.72 0.71
CA LEU A 94 1.63 23.29 -0.06
C LEU A 94 1.25 22.82 -1.47
N THR A 95 0.17 22.05 -1.60
CA THR A 95 -0.35 21.62 -2.91
C THR A 95 -0.64 22.81 -3.80
N PHE A 96 -1.30 23.84 -3.28
CA PHE A 96 -1.61 25.05 -4.04
C PHE A 96 -0.34 25.78 -4.51
N TYR A 97 0.67 25.91 -3.64
CA TYR A 97 1.94 26.52 -4.03
C TYR A 97 2.66 25.72 -5.12
N TYR A 98 2.67 24.40 -5.01
CA TYR A 98 3.33 23.53 -5.98
C TYR A 98 2.60 23.48 -7.33
N MET A 99 1.30 23.76 -7.39
CA MET A 99 0.56 23.89 -8.65
C MET A 99 1.16 24.98 -9.56
N ASN A 100 1.81 26.01 -9.00
CA ASN A 100 2.49 27.06 -9.77
C ASN A 100 3.83 26.62 -10.35
N LEU A 101 4.35 25.46 -9.95
CA LEU A 101 5.63 24.92 -10.39
C LEU A 101 5.48 23.83 -11.46
N VAL A 102 4.26 23.34 -11.70
CA VAL A 102 3.99 22.21 -12.60
C VAL A 102 3.06 22.65 -13.74
N THR A 103 3.38 22.25 -14.98
CA THR A 103 2.51 22.53 -16.12
C THR A 103 1.48 21.43 -16.32
N LEU A 104 0.31 21.79 -16.88
CA LEU A 104 -0.73 20.83 -17.26
C LEU A 104 -0.17 19.70 -18.16
N SER A 105 0.63 20.08 -19.17
CA SER A 105 1.27 19.11 -20.09
C SER A 105 2.17 18.12 -19.37
N ARG A 106 2.83 18.53 -18.27
CA ARG A 106 3.68 17.62 -17.48
C ARG A 106 2.84 16.59 -16.73
N LEU A 107 1.74 17.01 -16.13
CA LEU A 107 0.79 16.10 -15.46
C LEU A 107 0.20 15.08 -16.42
N GLN A 108 -0.27 15.52 -17.58
CA GLN A 108 -0.84 14.64 -18.61
C GLN A 108 0.17 13.63 -19.18
N ARG A 109 1.46 13.92 -19.13
CA ARG A 109 2.53 12.99 -19.56
C ARG A 109 3.01 12.04 -18.48
N ASN A 110 2.56 12.19 -17.22
CA ASN A 110 2.92 11.24 -16.17
C ASN A 110 2.34 9.86 -16.51
N PRO A 111 3.20 8.81 -16.63
CA PRO A 111 2.76 7.49 -17.09
C PRO A 111 1.67 6.86 -16.22
N THR A 112 1.76 7.05 -14.89
CA THR A 112 0.78 6.49 -13.94
C THR A 112 -0.57 7.19 -14.10
N VAL A 113 -0.59 8.53 -14.16
CA VAL A 113 -1.82 9.30 -14.39
C VAL A 113 -2.47 8.90 -15.71
N LYS A 114 -1.67 8.79 -16.78
CA LYS A 114 -2.17 8.40 -18.11
C LYS A 114 -2.81 7.01 -18.10
N ALA A 115 -2.15 6.03 -17.48
CA ALA A 115 -2.67 4.68 -17.38
C ALA A 115 -3.96 4.61 -16.54
N GLU A 116 -4.04 5.37 -15.44
CA GLU A 116 -5.22 5.41 -14.59
C GLU A 116 -6.42 6.11 -15.26
N ILE A 117 -6.19 7.19 -16.03
CA ILE A 117 -7.23 7.86 -16.83
C ILE A 117 -7.86 6.87 -17.82
N GLN A 118 -7.03 6.09 -18.53
CA GLN A 118 -7.49 5.07 -19.46
C GLN A 118 -8.29 3.96 -18.75
N LEU A 119 -7.78 3.47 -17.62
CA LEU A 119 -8.42 2.39 -16.85
C LEU A 119 -9.81 2.79 -16.33
N ARG A 120 -10.02 4.08 -16.02
CA ARG A 120 -11.27 4.61 -15.45
C ARG A 120 -12.25 5.13 -16.48
N ASN A 121 -11.90 5.09 -17.76
CA ASN A 121 -12.74 5.60 -18.86
C ASN A 121 -13.23 7.05 -18.65
N PHE A 122 -12.39 7.92 -18.10
CA PHE A 122 -12.73 9.33 -17.91
C PHE A 122 -12.84 10.10 -19.24
N GLU A 123 -12.30 9.54 -20.32
CA GLU A 123 -12.28 10.13 -21.67
C GLU A 123 -11.89 11.63 -21.66
N THR A 124 -12.87 12.51 -21.87
CA THR A 124 -12.69 13.97 -21.88
C THR A 124 -13.09 14.64 -20.56
N SER A 125 -13.76 13.94 -19.64
CA SER A 125 -14.29 14.47 -18.37
C SER A 125 -13.42 14.08 -17.18
N ILE A 126 -12.16 14.52 -17.18
CA ILE A 126 -11.21 14.18 -16.09
C ILE A 126 -11.44 15.16 -14.93
N PRO A 127 -11.77 14.69 -13.71
CA PRO A 127 -11.84 15.55 -12.53
C PRO A 127 -10.49 16.24 -12.26
N VAL A 128 -10.51 17.54 -11.95
CA VAL A 128 -9.27 18.31 -11.69
C VAL A 128 -8.46 17.69 -10.56
N GLY A 129 -9.11 17.29 -9.46
CA GLY A 129 -8.43 16.63 -8.35
C GLY A 129 -7.74 15.32 -8.75
N PHE A 130 -8.35 14.57 -9.69
CA PHE A 130 -7.72 13.37 -10.23
C PHE A 130 -6.50 13.67 -11.11
N LEU A 131 -6.51 14.78 -11.84
CA LEU A 131 -5.36 15.19 -12.64
C LEU A 131 -4.21 15.75 -11.78
N THR A 132 -4.54 16.45 -10.69
CA THR A 132 -3.58 17.17 -9.84
C THR A 132 -3.06 16.38 -8.65
N TYR A 133 -3.57 15.16 -8.40
CA TYR A 133 -3.13 14.36 -7.25
C TYR A 133 -1.62 14.10 -7.16
N PRO A 134 -0.82 14.05 -8.25
CA PRO A 134 0.62 13.92 -8.13
C PRO A 134 1.28 15.12 -7.43
N ILE A 135 0.68 16.30 -7.54
CA ILE A 135 1.15 17.51 -6.85
C ILE A 135 0.80 17.41 -5.35
N SER A 136 -0.43 16.96 -5.05
CA SER A 136 -0.83 16.70 -3.67
C SER A 136 0.06 15.64 -3.00
N GLN A 137 0.40 14.56 -3.71
CA GLN A 137 1.32 13.55 -3.20
C GLN A 137 2.73 14.10 -2.95
N ALA A 138 3.21 15.04 -3.79
CA ALA A 138 4.47 15.73 -3.54
C ALA A 138 4.40 16.61 -2.27
N ALA A 139 3.26 17.28 -2.03
CA ALA A 139 3.03 18.02 -0.80
C ALA A 139 3.02 17.10 0.44
N ASP A 140 2.34 15.95 0.35
CA ASP A 140 2.37 14.93 1.41
C ASP A 140 3.80 14.53 1.76
N ILE A 141 4.64 14.25 0.77
CA ILE A 141 6.02 13.79 0.95
C ILE A 141 6.90 14.89 1.57
N THR A 142 6.85 16.08 1.00
CA THR A 142 7.75 17.18 1.37
C THR A 142 7.38 17.85 2.69
N ALA A 143 6.09 17.84 3.09
CA ALA A 143 5.63 18.41 4.35
C ALA A 143 6.33 17.79 5.57
N PHE A 144 6.69 16.53 5.48
CA PHE A 144 7.39 15.81 6.55
C PHE A 144 8.91 15.80 6.37
N GLY A 145 9.42 16.35 5.26
CA GLY A 145 10.83 16.25 4.89
C GLY A 145 11.27 14.81 4.68
N ALA A 146 10.39 14.00 4.07
CA ALA A 146 10.64 12.59 3.85
C ALA A 146 11.86 12.38 2.94
N THR A 147 12.83 11.62 3.43
CA THR A 147 14.04 11.22 2.70
C THR A 147 13.85 9.87 2.01
N ALA A 148 12.86 9.07 2.46
CA ALA A 148 12.59 7.72 1.97
C ALA A 148 11.09 7.47 1.84
N VAL A 149 10.67 6.97 0.67
CA VAL A 149 9.27 6.65 0.39
C VAL A 149 9.16 5.18 -0.04
N PRO A 150 8.74 4.28 0.86
CA PRO A 150 8.53 2.87 0.54
C PRO A 150 7.29 2.68 -0.33
N VAL A 151 7.49 2.35 -1.60
CA VAL A 151 6.41 2.17 -2.59
C VAL A 151 6.79 1.09 -3.61
N GLY A 152 5.78 0.61 -4.36
CA GLY A 152 6.01 -0.25 -5.52
C GLY A 152 6.59 0.51 -6.73
N GLU A 153 7.13 -0.22 -7.70
CA GLU A 153 7.71 0.37 -8.92
C GLU A 153 6.73 1.24 -9.73
N ASP A 154 5.44 0.93 -9.66
CA ASP A 154 4.37 1.69 -10.33
C ASP A 154 4.21 3.11 -9.78
N GLN A 155 4.77 3.41 -8.61
CA GLN A 155 4.80 4.73 -7.99
C GLN A 155 6.08 5.53 -8.31
N ALA A 156 7.05 4.94 -8.98
CA ALA A 156 8.29 5.64 -9.34
C ALA A 156 8.03 6.96 -10.11
N PRO A 157 7.10 7.03 -11.09
CA PRO A 157 6.79 8.28 -11.78
C PRO A 157 6.23 9.39 -10.87
N MET A 158 5.63 9.02 -9.72
CA MET A 158 5.15 9.99 -8.72
C MET A 158 6.31 10.56 -7.90
N ILE A 159 7.26 9.72 -7.52
CA ILE A 159 8.45 10.17 -6.80
C ILE A 159 9.32 11.07 -7.69
N GLU A 160 9.49 10.71 -8.95
CA GLU A 160 10.16 11.58 -9.93
C GLU A 160 9.46 12.95 -10.09
N GLN A 161 8.12 12.95 -10.15
CA GLN A 161 7.36 14.20 -10.18
C GLN A 161 7.57 15.04 -8.91
N CYS A 162 7.68 14.39 -7.73
CA CYS A 162 7.99 15.05 -6.48
C CYS A 162 9.40 15.68 -6.52
N LYS A 163 10.41 14.92 -6.98
CA LYS A 163 11.80 15.43 -7.16
C LYS A 163 11.85 16.63 -8.07
N GLU A 164 11.14 16.60 -9.22
CA GLU A 164 11.05 17.75 -10.12
C GLU A 164 10.48 18.99 -9.43
N ILE A 165 9.45 18.83 -8.58
CA ILE A 165 8.86 19.93 -7.80
C ILE A 165 9.87 20.48 -6.80
N VAL A 166 10.55 19.59 -6.05
CA VAL A 166 11.58 19.97 -5.06
C VAL A 166 12.71 20.75 -5.74
N HIS A 167 13.25 20.24 -6.85
CA HIS A 167 14.32 20.90 -7.60
C HIS A 167 13.89 22.27 -8.09
N LYS A 168 12.68 22.37 -8.64
CA LYS A 168 12.19 23.65 -9.16
C LYS A 168 11.92 24.65 -8.05
N PHE A 169 11.35 24.18 -6.91
CA PHE A 169 11.13 25.01 -5.74
C PHE A 169 12.46 25.57 -5.21
N ASN A 170 13.43 24.70 -4.96
CA ASN A 170 14.73 25.07 -4.41
C ASN A 170 15.53 25.99 -5.37
N ALA A 171 15.42 25.77 -6.67
CA ALA A 171 16.06 26.63 -7.67
C ALA A 171 15.45 28.05 -7.71
N VAL A 172 14.15 28.22 -7.45
CA VAL A 172 13.46 29.51 -7.51
C VAL A 172 13.54 30.25 -6.17
N TYR A 173 13.33 29.53 -5.06
CA TYR A 173 13.13 30.12 -3.73
C TYR A 173 14.28 29.86 -2.74
N GLY A 174 15.30 29.08 -3.13
CA GLY A 174 16.39 28.66 -2.26
C GLY A 174 16.18 27.30 -1.61
N GLU A 175 17.27 26.68 -1.17
CA GLU A 175 17.30 25.35 -0.55
C GLU A 175 16.38 25.28 0.69
N THR A 176 15.24 24.64 0.55
CA THR A 176 14.20 24.56 1.58
C THR A 176 13.61 23.16 1.70
N LEU A 177 13.30 22.53 0.57
CA LEU A 177 12.65 21.23 0.52
C LEU A 177 13.68 20.11 0.36
N VAL A 178 13.38 18.94 0.96
CA VAL A 178 14.20 17.74 0.90
C VAL A 178 13.74 16.83 -0.24
N GLU A 179 14.69 16.33 -1.00
CA GLU A 179 14.41 15.39 -2.09
C GLU A 179 14.22 13.97 -1.54
N PRO A 180 13.12 13.29 -1.87
CA PRO A 180 12.85 11.94 -1.43
C PRO A 180 13.54 10.90 -2.33
N GLU A 181 13.91 9.75 -1.74
CA GLU A 181 14.34 8.57 -2.47
C GLU A 181 13.29 7.45 -2.39
N ILE A 182 13.13 6.72 -3.50
CA ILE A 182 12.27 5.56 -3.54
C ILE A 182 12.92 4.40 -2.78
N VAL A 183 12.17 3.73 -1.92
CA VAL A 183 12.58 2.48 -1.28
C VAL A 183 11.72 1.35 -1.85
N LEU A 184 12.33 0.52 -2.69
CA LEU A 184 11.67 -0.64 -3.24
C LEU A 184 11.71 -1.80 -2.24
N PRO A 185 10.66 -2.65 -2.17
CA PRO A 185 10.67 -3.84 -1.33
C PRO A 185 11.83 -4.78 -1.68
N ALA A 186 12.43 -5.40 -0.67
CA ALA A 186 13.60 -6.27 -0.85
C ALA A 186 13.30 -7.53 -1.67
N ASN A 187 12.06 -8.03 -1.66
CA ASN A 187 11.66 -9.23 -2.38
C ASN A 187 10.90 -8.88 -3.68
N LYS A 188 11.56 -9.05 -4.82
CA LYS A 188 10.99 -8.74 -6.14
C LYS A 188 9.80 -9.62 -6.54
N ASN A 189 9.64 -10.80 -5.98
CA ASN A 189 8.57 -11.74 -6.32
C ASN A 189 7.22 -11.40 -5.65
N CYS A 190 7.18 -10.39 -4.76
CA CYS A 190 6.00 -10.05 -3.98
C CYS A 190 5.20 -8.85 -4.51
N PHE A 191 5.54 -8.28 -5.67
CA PHE A 191 5.04 -6.97 -6.07
C PHE A 191 3.57 -6.91 -6.48
N ARG A 192 2.99 -7.98 -7.01
CA ARG A 192 1.60 -7.99 -7.47
C ARG A 192 0.98 -9.37 -7.36
N LEU A 193 0.22 -9.60 -6.30
CA LEU A 193 -0.63 -10.78 -6.26
C LEU A 193 -1.82 -10.59 -7.22
N PRO A 194 -2.09 -11.60 -8.08
CA PRO A 194 -3.31 -11.64 -8.87
C PRO A 194 -4.53 -11.77 -7.95
N GLY A 195 -5.70 -11.37 -8.42
CA GLY A 195 -6.95 -11.69 -7.75
C GLY A 195 -7.22 -13.20 -7.75
N LEU A 196 -8.22 -13.63 -7.00
CA LEU A 196 -8.62 -15.05 -6.92
C LEU A 196 -8.97 -15.65 -8.28
N ASP A 197 -9.41 -14.81 -9.21
CA ASP A 197 -9.79 -15.14 -10.59
C ASP A 197 -8.60 -15.36 -11.56
N GLY A 198 -7.39 -15.04 -11.12
CA GLY A 198 -6.16 -15.16 -11.91
C GLY A 198 -6.04 -14.21 -13.11
N LYS A 199 -7.06 -13.36 -13.36
CA LYS A 199 -7.15 -12.52 -14.56
C LYS A 199 -6.73 -11.08 -14.32
N ALA A 200 -7.08 -10.54 -13.17
CA ALA A 200 -6.83 -9.15 -12.83
C ALA A 200 -5.99 -9.03 -11.55
N LYS A 201 -5.42 -7.85 -11.32
CA LYS A 201 -4.85 -7.51 -10.01
C LYS A 201 -5.91 -7.67 -8.92
N MET A 202 -5.49 -8.11 -7.74
CA MET A 202 -6.35 -8.12 -6.56
C MET A 202 -6.97 -6.74 -6.34
N SER A 203 -8.29 -6.68 -6.31
CA SER A 203 -9.05 -5.44 -6.22
C SER A 203 -10.29 -5.59 -5.36
N LYS A 204 -10.49 -4.61 -4.47
CA LYS A 204 -11.68 -4.55 -3.59
C LYS A 204 -12.98 -4.45 -4.38
N SER A 205 -12.98 -3.69 -5.49
CA SER A 205 -14.16 -3.49 -6.34
C SER A 205 -14.57 -4.74 -7.12
N LEU A 206 -13.63 -5.64 -7.40
CA LEU A 206 -13.88 -6.90 -8.08
C LEU A 206 -14.26 -8.04 -7.12
N GLY A 207 -14.15 -7.83 -5.80
CA GLY A 207 -14.45 -8.87 -4.82
C GLY A 207 -13.49 -10.08 -4.85
N ASN A 208 -12.35 -9.96 -5.56
CA ASN A 208 -11.39 -11.04 -5.79
C ASN A 208 -10.21 -11.02 -4.79
N CYS A 209 -10.48 -10.57 -3.54
CA CYS A 209 -9.46 -10.34 -2.51
C CYS A 209 -9.60 -11.32 -1.33
N ILE A 210 -8.46 -11.68 -0.72
CA ILE A 210 -8.39 -12.17 0.66
C ILE A 210 -8.03 -10.97 1.54
N TYR A 211 -8.92 -10.60 2.48
CA TYR A 211 -8.70 -9.50 3.41
C TYR A 211 -7.87 -9.92 4.61
N LEU A 212 -7.16 -8.97 5.23
CA LEU A 212 -6.41 -9.22 6.46
C LEU A 212 -7.34 -9.55 7.66
N ALA A 213 -8.59 -9.12 7.55
CA ALA A 213 -9.64 -9.37 8.53
C ALA A 213 -10.44 -10.66 8.27
N ASP A 214 -10.11 -11.42 7.20
CA ASP A 214 -10.83 -12.65 6.89
C ASP A 214 -10.57 -13.74 7.93
N GLU A 215 -11.64 -14.40 8.36
CA GLU A 215 -11.54 -15.57 9.25
C GLU A 215 -11.01 -16.79 8.47
N PRO A 216 -10.42 -17.79 9.16
CA PRO A 216 -9.90 -18.99 8.53
C PRO A 216 -10.90 -19.72 7.62
N ALA A 217 -12.19 -19.70 7.97
CA ALA A 217 -13.25 -20.29 7.13
C ALA A 217 -13.41 -19.53 5.81
N ALA A 218 -13.40 -18.20 5.83
CA ALA A 218 -13.47 -17.37 4.64
C ALA A 218 -12.22 -17.51 3.75
N ILE A 219 -11.03 -17.60 4.36
CA ILE A 219 -9.78 -17.87 3.64
C ILE A 219 -9.88 -19.20 2.91
N LYS A 220 -10.37 -20.25 3.59
CA LYS A 220 -10.56 -21.57 2.98
C LYS A 220 -11.50 -21.52 1.78
N GLU A 221 -12.67 -20.88 1.91
CA GLU A 221 -13.64 -20.74 0.82
C GLU A 221 -13.03 -20.03 -0.39
N LYS A 222 -12.37 -18.88 -0.14
CA LYS A 222 -11.72 -18.07 -1.17
C LYS A 222 -10.60 -18.83 -1.88
N VAL A 223 -9.74 -19.55 -1.15
CA VAL A 223 -8.67 -20.34 -1.76
C VAL A 223 -9.23 -21.51 -2.55
N MET A 224 -10.28 -22.16 -2.08
CA MET A 224 -10.92 -23.25 -2.85
C MET A 224 -11.52 -22.74 -4.17
N SER A 225 -11.95 -21.49 -4.24
CA SER A 225 -12.47 -20.87 -5.48
C SER A 225 -11.39 -20.29 -6.39
N MET A 226 -10.11 -20.27 -5.98
CA MET A 226 -9.01 -19.72 -6.78
C MET A 226 -8.90 -20.39 -8.15
N TYR A 227 -8.61 -19.56 -9.15
CA TYR A 227 -8.24 -20.01 -10.49
C TYR A 227 -6.95 -20.84 -10.45
N THR A 228 -6.95 -21.94 -11.17
CA THR A 228 -5.83 -22.83 -11.43
C THR A 228 -5.63 -22.98 -12.93
N ASP A 229 -5.03 -24.08 -13.39
CA ASP A 229 -4.88 -24.36 -14.80
C ASP A 229 -6.18 -24.97 -15.36
N PRO A 230 -6.85 -24.33 -16.35
CA PRO A 230 -8.09 -24.86 -16.93
C PRO A 230 -7.88 -26.13 -17.76
N ASP A 231 -6.66 -26.41 -18.20
CA ASP A 231 -6.31 -27.61 -18.97
C ASP A 231 -6.01 -28.82 -18.06
N HIS A 232 -5.83 -28.58 -16.74
CA HIS A 232 -5.58 -29.62 -15.74
C HIS A 232 -6.88 -30.24 -15.22
N ILE A 233 -7.53 -31.05 -16.07
CA ILE A 233 -8.87 -31.63 -15.79
C ILE A 233 -8.77 -32.86 -14.90
N LYS A 234 -7.81 -33.76 -15.20
CA LYS A 234 -7.55 -34.98 -14.41
C LYS A 234 -6.27 -34.83 -13.60
N VAL A 235 -6.22 -35.47 -12.44
CA VAL A 235 -5.01 -35.48 -11.58
C VAL A 235 -3.78 -35.98 -12.34
N SER A 236 -3.96 -36.89 -13.30
CA SER A 236 -2.88 -37.44 -14.14
C SER A 236 -2.34 -36.46 -15.18
N ASP A 237 -3.09 -35.40 -15.49
CA ASP A 237 -2.72 -34.48 -16.55
C ASP A 237 -1.53 -33.60 -16.08
N PRO A 238 -0.58 -33.25 -16.96
CA PRO A 238 0.41 -32.22 -16.67
C PRO A 238 -0.26 -30.87 -16.44
N GLY A 239 0.18 -30.19 -15.35
CA GLY A 239 -0.38 -28.87 -15.01
C GLY A 239 0.62 -27.74 -15.31
N LYS A 240 0.11 -26.55 -15.59
CA LYS A 240 0.89 -25.31 -15.77
C LYS A 240 1.02 -24.57 -14.44
N VAL A 241 2.24 -24.30 -14.03
CA VAL A 241 2.56 -23.50 -12.84
C VAL A 241 2.48 -22.01 -13.17
N GLU A 242 2.92 -21.63 -14.35
CA GLU A 242 2.93 -20.26 -14.85
C GLU A 242 1.50 -19.77 -15.06
N GLY A 243 1.15 -18.65 -14.40
CA GLY A 243 -0.22 -18.12 -14.41
C GLY A 243 -1.21 -18.82 -13.45
N ASN A 244 -0.77 -19.86 -12.74
CA ASN A 244 -1.56 -20.51 -11.71
C ASN A 244 -1.55 -19.68 -10.43
N THR A 245 -2.71 -19.16 -10.05
CA THR A 245 -2.86 -18.25 -8.90
C THR A 245 -2.39 -18.88 -7.59
N VAL A 246 -2.65 -20.17 -7.39
CA VAL A 246 -2.26 -20.89 -6.16
C VAL A 246 -0.75 -20.91 -6.00
N PHE A 247 0.01 -21.22 -7.06
CA PHE A 247 1.47 -21.22 -7.00
C PHE A 247 2.04 -19.82 -6.83
N THR A 248 1.44 -18.79 -7.44
CA THR A 248 1.85 -17.40 -7.21
C THR A 248 1.73 -17.01 -5.74
N TYR A 249 0.68 -17.45 -5.06
CA TYR A 249 0.51 -17.18 -3.63
C TYR A 249 1.47 -18.04 -2.78
N LEU A 250 1.73 -19.28 -3.17
CA LEU A 250 2.75 -20.08 -2.49
C LEU A 250 4.15 -19.47 -2.62
N ASP A 251 4.51 -18.91 -3.78
CA ASP A 251 5.76 -18.16 -3.97
C ASP A 251 5.89 -16.95 -3.04
N ALA A 252 4.78 -16.31 -2.70
CA ALA A 252 4.76 -15.12 -1.85
C ALA A 252 4.79 -15.44 -0.34
N PHE A 253 4.21 -16.57 0.08
CA PHE A 253 3.92 -16.84 1.50
C PHE A 253 4.54 -18.11 2.03
N CYS A 254 4.86 -19.11 1.17
CA CYS A 254 5.32 -20.40 1.63
C CYS A 254 6.76 -20.35 2.15
N ARG A 255 6.99 -21.04 3.28
CA ARG A 255 8.31 -21.27 3.86
C ARG A 255 8.64 -22.77 3.85
N GLU A 256 9.92 -23.10 3.83
CA GLU A 256 10.38 -24.49 3.77
C GLU A 256 9.93 -25.33 4.98
N ASP A 257 9.89 -24.73 6.18
CA ASP A 257 9.44 -25.41 7.39
C ASP A 257 7.99 -25.88 7.33
N GLN A 258 7.16 -25.24 6.53
CA GLN A 258 5.75 -25.58 6.37
C GLN A 258 5.52 -26.87 5.57
N PHE A 259 6.50 -27.30 4.76
CA PHE A 259 6.42 -28.59 4.07
C PHE A 259 6.44 -29.74 5.06
N ALA A 260 7.41 -29.76 5.96
CA ALA A 260 7.47 -30.80 6.98
C ALA A 260 6.20 -30.91 7.83
N LYS A 261 5.51 -29.77 8.03
CA LYS A 261 4.30 -29.69 8.86
C LYS A 261 3.01 -30.09 8.13
N TYR A 262 2.86 -29.64 6.86
CA TYR A 262 1.58 -29.72 6.16
C TYR A 262 1.60 -30.56 4.90
N LEU A 263 2.80 -30.81 4.32
CA LEU A 263 2.96 -31.54 3.06
C LEU A 263 4.29 -32.31 3.01
N PRO A 264 4.50 -33.26 3.96
CA PRO A 264 5.80 -33.91 4.18
C PRO A 264 6.31 -34.78 2.99
N ASP A 265 5.47 -35.02 1.98
CA ASP A 265 5.86 -35.69 0.75
C ASP A 265 6.85 -34.89 -0.10
N TYR A 266 7.04 -33.58 0.19
CA TYR A 266 7.89 -32.66 -0.56
C TYR A 266 8.83 -31.90 0.38
N LYS A 267 10.03 -31.61 -0.08
CA LYS A 267 11.03 -30.84 0.68
C LYS A 267 10.84 -29.34 0.54
N ASN A 268 10.40 -28.89 -0.63
CA ASN A 268 10.29 -27.48 -0.98
C ASN A 268 9.24 -27.23 -2.08
N LEU A 269 9.04 -25.96 -2.41
CA LEU A 269 8.06 -25.54 -3.40
C LEU A 269 8.44 -25.95 -4.83
N ASP A 270 9.73 -26.05 -5.15
CA ASP A 270 10.17 -26.46 -6.48
C ASP A 270 9.83 -27.92 -6.76
N GLU A 271 10.04 -28.82 -5.79
CA GLU A 271 9.61 -30.23 -5.91
C GLU A 271 8.09 -30.35 -6.13
N LEU A 272 7.30 -29.52 -5.43
CA LEU A 272 5.83 -29.48 -5.58
C LEU A 272 5.44 -29.01 -6.97
N LYS A 273 6.07 -27.93 -7.48
CA LYS A 273 5.87 -27.39 -8.84
C LYS A 273 6.25 -28.42 -9.91
N ASP A 274 7.36 -29.09 -9.74
CA ASP A 274 7.83 -30.10 -10.70
C ASP A 274 6.91 -31.32 -10.74
N HIS A 275 6.36 -31.73 -9.60
CA HIS A 275 5.33 -32.79 -9.57
C HIS A 275 4.07 -32.34 -10.30
N TYR A 276 3.60 -31.11 -10.07
CA TYR A 276 2.42 -30.58 -10.75
C TYR A 276 2.59 -30.53 -12.27
N ARG A 277 3.78 -30.10 -12.75
CA ARG A 277 4.11 -30.07 -14.19
C ARG A 277 4.14 -31.45 -14.83
N ARG A 278 4.53 -32.50 -14.09
CA ARG A 278 4.57 -33.87 -14.60
C ARG A 278 3.22 -34.58 -14.63
N GLY A 279 2.24 -34.05 -13.91
CA GLY A 279 0.96 -34.72 -13.64
C GLY A 279 1.06 -35.66 -12.42
N GLY A 280 -0.09 -36.02 -11.88
CA GLY A 280 -0.21 -36.84 -10.67
C GLY A 280 -0.50 -36.05 -9.39
N LEU A 281 -0.59 -34.73 -9.47
CA LEU A 281 -0.88 -33.83 -8.34
C LEU A 281 -2.11 -32.98 -8.62
N GLY A 282 -3.21 -33.23 -7.92
CA GLY A 282 -4.47 -32.49 -8.13
C GLY A 282 -4.51 -31.13 -7.43
N ASP A 283 -5.26 -30.19 -8.02
CA ASP A 283 -5.45 -28.81 -7.55
C ASP A 283 -5.94 -28.71 -6.10
N VAL A 284 -6.81 -29.61 -5.69
CA VAL A 284 -7.32 -29.64 -4.31
C VAL A 284 -6.20 -29.82 -3.29
N LYS A 285 -5.16 -30.62 -3.61
CA LYS A 285 -4.03 -30.86 -2.68
C LYS A 285 -3.20 -29.58 -2.51
N ILE A 286 -2.88 -28.89 -3.61
CA ILE A 286 -2.12 -27.62 -3.56
C ILE A 286 -2.92 -26.50 -2.90
N LYS A 287 -4.26 -26.41 -3.15
CA LYS A 287 -5.13 -25.46 -2.47
C LYS A 287 -5.20 -25.69 -0.97
N LYS A 288 -5.31 -26.95 -0.52
CA LYS A 288 -5.27 -27.29 0.91
C LYS A 288 -3.94 -26.91 1.56
N PHE A 289 -2.83 -27.10 0.85
CA PHE A 289 -1.53 -26.66 1.35
C PHE A 289 -1.49 -25.12 1.47
N LEU A 290 -1.93 -24.38 0.46
CA LEU A 290 -2.00 -22.91 0.52
C LEU A 290 -2.91 -22.41 1.66
N ILE A 291 -4.03 -23.08 1.94
CA ILE A 291 -4.90 -22.74 3.07
C ILE A 291 -4.14 -22.80 4.39
N ASN A 292 -3.36 -23.86 4.60
CA ASN A 292 -2.56 -24.00 5.81
C ASN A 292 -1.47 -22.93 5.92
N VAL A 293 -0.78 -22.65 4.81
CA VAL A 293 0.25 -21.59 4.70
C VAL A 293 -0.35 -20.22 5.05
N LEU A 294 -1.48 -19.85 4.42
CA LEU A 294 -2.11 -18.57 4.66
C LEU A 294 -2.70 -18.46 6.07
N ASN A 295 -3.31 -19.50 6.59
CA ASN A 295 -3.84 -19.48 7.96
C ASN A 295 -2.71 -19.30 8.99
N GLU A 296 -1.56 -19.95 8.80
CA GLU A 296 -0.42 -19.78 9.69
C GLU A 296 0.17 -18.36 9.61
N GLU A 297 0.31 -17.83 8.41
CA GLU A 297 0.85 -16.49 8.19
C GLU A 297 -0.08 -15.38 8.70
N LEU A 298 -1.39 -15.53 8.50
CA LEU A 298 -2.37 -14.50 8.83
C LEU A 298 -2.95 -14.61 10.25
N ALA A 299 -2.82 -15.77 10.91
CA ALA A 299 -3.34 -15.95 12.26
C ALA A 299 -2.85 -14.88 13.26
N PRO A 300 -1.55 -14.53 13.33
CA PRO A 300 -1.09 -13.48 14.25
C PRO A 300 -1.67 -12.09 13.93
N ILE A 301 -1.93 -11.80 12.66
CA ILE A 301 -2.54 -10.55 12.22
C ILE A 301 -4.01 -10.51 12.64
N TYR A 302 -4.73 -11.59 12.39
CA TYR A 302 -6.14 -11.74 12.76
C TYR A 302 -6.35 -11.61 14.27
N GLU A 303 -5.53 -12.27 15.09
CA GLU A 303 -5.63 -12.21 16.56
C GLU A 303 -5.32 -10.78 17.08
N ARG A 304 -4.29 -10.13 16.56
CA ARG A 304 -4.02 -8.72 16.92
C ARG A 304 -5.15 -7.81 16.49
N ARG A 305 -5.73 -8.04 15.29
CA ARG A 305 -6.86 -7.24 14.82
C ARG A 305 -8.06 -7.37 15.76
N LYS A 306 -8.44 -8.58 16.16
CA LYS A 306 -9.51 -8.81 17.15
C LYS A 306 -9.25 -8.08 18.47
N ALA A 307 -8.01 -8.13 18.94
CA ALA A 307 -7.64 -7.42 20.17
C ALA A 307 -7.82 -5.90 20.03
N TRP A 308 -7.45 -5.31 18.87
CA TRP A 308 -7.61 -3.88 18.60
C TRP A 308 -9.08 -3.49 18.37
N GLU A 309 -9.89 -4.34 17.75
CA GLU A 309 -11.33 -4.12 17.59
C GLU A 309 -12.06 -3.95 18.92
N GLY A 310 -11.60 -4.66 19.97
CA GLY A 310 -12.07 -4.48 21.34
C GLY A 310 -11.63 -3.15 21.99
N ARG A 311 -10.64 -2.44 21.41
CA ARG A 311 -10.02 -1.23 21.96
C ARG A 311 -10.13 -0.01 21.02
N LYS A 312 -11.22 0.13 20.28
CA LYS A 312 -11.43 1.24 19.31
C LYS A 312 -11.25 2.63 19.88
N GLY A 313 -11.49 2.81 21.19
CA GLY A 313 -11.22 4.09 21.89
C GLY A 313 -9.73 4.43 21.89
N GLU A 314 -8.88 3.46 22.17
CA GLU A 314 -7.43 3.61 22.15
C GLU A 314 -6.90 3.86 20.71
N VAL A 315 -7.47 3.18 19.71
CA VAL A 315 -7.11 3.43 18.30
C VAL A 315 -7.45 4.88 17.90
N ARG A 316 -8.60 5.43 18.35
CA ARG A 316 -8.92 6.85 18.10
C ARG A 316 -7.91 7.78 18.76
N GLU A 317 -7.46 7.45 19.96
CA GLU A 317 -6.44 8.25 20.67
C GLU A 317 -5.08 8.19 19.99
N ILE A 318 -4.67 7.02 19.50
CA ILE A 318 -3.47 6.87 18.67
C ILE A 318 -3.56 7.78 17.43
N LEU A 319 -4.67 7.73 16.71
CA LEU A 319 -4.89 8.57 15.53
C LEU A 319 -4.88 10.06 15.90
N ARG A 320 -5.55 10.48 16.99
CA ARG A 320 -5.59 11.87 17.43
C ARG A 320 -4.17 12.41 17.71
N ARG A 321 -3.39 11.68 18.52
CA ARG A 321 -1.99 12.05 18.82
C ARG A 321 -1.14 12.09 17.56
N GLY A 322 -1.33 11.13 16.66
CA GLY A 322 -0.62 11.09 15.39
C GLY A 322 -0.96 12.27 14.48
N CYS A 323 -2.22 12.66 14.42
CA CYS A 323 -2.67 13.84 13.66
C CYS A 323 -2.06 15.13 14.20
N GLU A 324 -2.06 15.34 15.51
CA GLU A 324 -1.45 16.51 16.17
C GLU A 324 0.06 16.60 15.91
N ALA A 325 0.75 15.45 15.97
CA ALA A 325 2.18 15.40 15.69
C ALA A 325 2.49 15.67 14.20
N ALA A 326 1.67 15.14 13.30
CA ALA A 326 1.80 15.35 11.87
C ALA A 326 1.53 16.82 11.48
N GLU A 327 0.45 17.41 11.98
CA GLU A 327 0.12 18.84 11.78
C GLU A 327 1.26 19.74 12.25
N LYS A 328 1.76 19.52 13.47
CA LYS A 328 2.89 20.28 14.00
C LYS A 328 4.14 20.20 13.11
N LYS A 329 4.44 19.03 12.55
CA LYS A 329 5.58 18.84 11.65
C LYS A 329 5.36 19.54 10.31
N ALA A 330 4.19 19.39 9.72
CA ALA A 330 3.82 20.03 8.45
C ALA A 330 3.81 21.55 8.56
N ALA A 331 3.32 22.11 9.67
CA ALA A 331 3.33 23.55 9.95
C ALA A 331 4.75 24.14 9.97
N GLN A 332 5.74 23.39 10.50
CA GLN A 332 7.14 23.83 10.45
C GLN A 332 7.68 23.93 9.01
N THR A 333 7.36 22.94 8.17
CA THR A 333 7.77 22.96 6.77
C THR A 333 7.04 24.06 6.00
N LEU A 334 5.74 24.23 6.23
CA LEU A 334 4.96 25.29 5.60
C LEU A 334 5.48 26.69 5.97
N ALA A 335 5.83 26.91 7.23
CA ALA A 335 6.46 28.18 7.65
C ALA A 335 7.77 28.45 6.91
N ALA A 336 8.63 27.43 6.76
CA ALA A 336 9.87 27.56 5.99
C ALA A 336 9.59 27.86 4.50
N VAL A 337 8.58 27.20 3.91
CA VAL A 337 8.14 27.45 2.53
C VAL A 337 7.64 28.87 2.35
N ARG A 338 6.74 29.35 3.22
CA ARG A 338 6.22 30.73 3.17
C ARG A 338 7.35 31.76 3.28
N LYS A 339 8.33 31.52 4.15
CA LYS A 339 9.50 32.38 4.31
C LYS A 339 10.35 32.40 3.03
N ALA A 340 10.65 31.24 2.46
CA ALA A 340 11.40 31.15 1.21
C ALA A 340 10.70 31.87 0.05
N MET A 341 9.36 31.77 0.00
CA MET A 341 8.53 32.45 -1.00
C MET A 341 8.28 33.94 -0.70
N GLN A 342 8.75 34.47 0.44
CA GLN A 342 8.56 35.85 0.88
C GLN A 342 7.07 36.24 1.06
N ILE A 343 6.26 35.30 1.56
CA ILE A 343 4.83 35.51 1.87
C ILE A 343 4.50 35.34 3.35
N ASP A 344 5.50 35.44 4.21
CA ASP A 344 5.45 35.36 5.67
C ASP A 344 5.27 36.79 6.28
N TYR A 345 4.24 37.52 5.83
CA TYR A 345 4.06 38.97 6.11
C TYR A 345 4.02 39.36 7.58
N PHE A 346 3.71 38.46 8.48
CA PHE A 346 3.50 38.74 9.90
C PHE A 346 4.44 37.93 10.84
N GLY A 347 5.44 37.30 10.31
CA GLY A 347 6.47 36.54 11.08
C GLY A 347 6.22 35.07 11.24
#